data_978f833f8e38891ad000074df957e1c2
#
_entry.id   978f833f8e38891ad000074df957e1c2
#
_cell.length_a   1.000
_cell.length_b   1.000
_cell.length_c   1.000
_cell.angle_alpha   90.00
_cell.angle_beta   90.00
_cell.angle_gamma   90.00
#
_symmetry.space_group_name_H-M   'P 1'
#
loop_
_entity.id
_entity.type
_entity.pdbx_description
1 polymer ?
#
loop_
_entity_poly.entity_id
_entity_poly.type
_entity_poly.pdbx_seq_one_letter_code
_entity_poly.pdbx_strand_id
1 'polypeptide(L)'
;MSPHPDSTAVVDVGGTTLRVATGTDGVRPPSRVHRVRTAGLESAPHAPVDVLQKRVVDQIVHEVRELCPGSLERVGIAFAGPVTADGLVTAAPTVWGEGGLPLPLGELVEERLQVPVTVVNDLTAAAWRYSAVEREPFCLWTVSSGIGNKVFRDGGVLVHPDGHGGEMGHWVCDTSAEAPLCNCGARGHLGALSSGRGVLASARGEAARRPEAFASSGLGDLCRSGPDSIDNPALVTAVHAGDPFSVGILRNSLAHLASAVGAVFTSTGVRRHVIIGGFALAVGKPYRDLLVEELSRQGCFGVDTTEIGTMVSLGCEDDAHSLVGMARILEERR
;
A
#
# COMPACT_ATOMS: atom_id res chain seq x y z
N MET A 1 16.26 -27.93 -15.48
CA MET A 1 16.13 -26.87 -16.50
C MET A 1 15.45 -25.68 -15.81
N SER A 2 16.06 -24.51 -15.81
CA SER A 2 15.36 -23.30 -15.31
C SER A 2 14.17 -23.04 -16.23
N PRO A 3 12.96 -22.76 -15.71
CA PRO A 3 11.81 -22.42 -16.54
C PRO A 3 12.13 -21.20 -17.41
N HIS A 4 11.56 -21.18 -18.61
CA HIS A 4 11.64 -20.01 -19.48
C HIS A 4 11.01 -18.83 -18.73
N PRO A 5 11.61 -17.63 -18.69
CA PRO A 5 11.05 -16.50 -17.93
C PRO A 5 9.61 -16.15 -18.34
N ASP A 6 9.20 -16.53 -19.53
CA ASP A 6 7.83 -16.30 -20.05
C ASP A 6 6.79 -17.36 -19.61
N SER A 7 7.20 -18.40 -18.86
CA SER A 7 6.29 -19.46 -18.40
C SER A 7 5.64 -19.17 -17.03
N THR A 8 5.95 -18.03 -16.43
CA THR A 8 5.42 -17.60 -15.12
C THR A 8 4.65 -16.29 -15.28
N ALA A 9 3.41 -16.26 -14.84
CA ALA A 9 2.62 -15.04 -14.77
C ALA A 9 2.52 -14.52 -13.32
N VAL A 10 2.62 -13.22 -13.16
CA VAL A 10 2.34 -12.52 -11.91
C VAL A 10 1.21 -11.53 -12.10
N VAL A 11 0.27 -11.55 -11.18
CA VAL A 11 -0.94 -10.72 -11.21
C VAL A 11 -0.97 -9.86 -9.95
N ASP A 12 -1.38 -8.61 -10.11
CA ASP A 12 -1.66 -7.71 -9.00
C ASP A 12 -3.07 -7.18 -9.14
N VAL A 13 -3.91 -7.48 -8.16
CA VAL A 13 -5.33 -7.15 -8.15
C VAL A 13 -5.61 -6.09 -7.11
N GLY A 14 -5.73 -4.84 -7.58
CA GLY A 14 -6.20 -3.72 -6.77
C GLY A 14 -7.68 -3.42 -7.00
N GLY A 15 -8.25 -2.53 -6.21
CA GLY A 15 -9.65 -2.12 -6.34
C GLY A 15 -9.99 -1.47 -7.68
N THR A 16 -9.06 -0.69 -8.23
CA THR A 16 -9.24 0.08 -9.49
C THR A 16 -8.59 -0.60 -10.69
N THR A 17 -7.41 -1.20 -10.49
CA THR A 17 -6.55 -1.70 -11.58
C THR A 17 -6.12 -3.12 -11.30
N LEU A 18 -6.24 -3.98 -12.29
CA LEU A 18 -5.63 -5.29 -12.38
C LEU A 18 -4.43 -5.21 -13.31
N ARG A 19 -3.29 -5.75 -12.89
CA ARG A 19 -2.05 -5.78 -13.65
C ARG A 19 -1.57 -7.21 -13.82
N VAL A 20 -1.13 -7.57 -15.02
CA VAL A 20 -0.52 -8.87 -15.30
C VAL A 20 0.83 -8.65 -15.96
N ALA A 21 1.82 -9.41 -15.55
CA ALA A 21 3.16 -9.38 -16.11
C ALA A 21 3.74 -10.79 -16.24
N THR A 22 4.67 -10.94 -17.18
CA THR A 22 5.46 -12.15 -17.40
C THR A 22 6.94 -11.80 -17.50
N GLY A 23 7.81 -12.78 -17.41
CA GLY A 23 9.24 -12.57 -17.61
C GLY A 23 9.91 -11.72 -16.55
N THR A 24 9.40 -11.70 -15.32
CA THR A 24 10.03 -10.99 -14.21
C THR A 24 11.00 -11.91 -13.46
N ASP A 25 12.16 -11.36 -13.10
CA ASP A 25 13.24 -12.04 -12.39
C ASP A 25 13.20 -11.82 -10.85
N GLY A 26 12.06 -11.36 -10.31
CA GLY A 26 11.91 -11.12 -8.87
C GLY A 26 12.82 -10.01 -8.29
N VAL A 27 13.56 -9.29 -9.13
CA VAL A 27 14.49 -8.23 -8.75
C VAL A 27 14.14 -6.92 -9.44
N ARG A 28 13.96 -6.95 -10.75
CA ARG A 28 13.67 -5.77 -11.59
C ARG A 28 12.21 -5.67 -11.93
N PRO A 29 11.69 -4.46 -12.15
CA PRO A 29 10.36 -4.27 -12.70
C PRO A 29 10.22 -5.04 -14.03
N PRO A 30 9.06 -5.70 -14.27
CA PRO A 30 8.83 -6.38 -15.53
C PRO A 30 8.85 -5.38 -16.69
N SER A 31 9.45 -5.79 -17.81
CA SER A 31 9.56 -4.96 -19.01
C SER A 31 8.22 -4.71 -19.69
N ARG A 32 7.26 -5.62 -19.47
CA ARG A 32 5.90 -5.54 -20.02
C ARG A 32 4.88 -5.81 -18.92
N VAL A 33 3.99 -4.85 -18.69
CA VAL A 33 2.86 -4.97 -17.75
C VAL A 33 1.59 -4.65 -18.52
N HIS A 34 0.69 -5.61 -18.59
CA HIS A 34 -0.67 -5.37 -19.06
C HIS A 34 -1.51 -4.81 -17.93
N ARG A 35 -2.22 -3.71 -18.20
CA ARG A 35 -3.05 -3.00 -17.21
C ARG A 35 -4.46 -2.88 -17.72
N VAL A 36 -5.41 -3.32 -16.90
CA VAL A 36 -6.85 -3.19 -17.18
C VAL A 36 -7.57 -2.68 -15.94
N ARG A 37 -8.75 -2.10 -16.14
CA ARG A 37 -9.61 -1.75 -15.00
C ARG A 37 -10.11 -3.03 -14.33
N THR A 38 -10.06 -3.08 -13.00
CA THR A 38 -10.59 -4.23 -12.24
C THR A 38 -12.10 -4.34 -12.46
N ALA A 39 -12.57 -5.55 -12.76
CA ALA A 39 -13.99 -5.87 -12.93
C ALA A 39 -14.74 -5.97 -11.59
N GLY A 40 -14.39 -5.10 -10.64
CA GLY A 40 -14.86 -5.05 -9.27
C GLY A 40 -15.85 -3.91 -9.00
N LEU A 41 -15.91 -3.51 -7.75
CA LEU A 41 -16.87 -2.53 -7.20
C LEU A 41 -16.88 -1.20 -7.96
N GLU A 42 -15.71 -0.66 -8.28
CA GLU A 42 -15.62 0.64 -8.98
C GLU A 42 -16.20 0.58 -10.41
N SER A 43 -16.09 -0.57 -11.08
CA SER A 43 -16.64 -0.76 -12.42
C SER A 43 -18.13 -1.11 -12.42
N ALA A 44 -18.65 -1.63 -11.31
CA ALA A 44 -20.06 -2.03 -11.16
C ALA A 44 -20.54 -1.86 -9.70
N PRO A 45 -20.71 -0.61 -9.19
CA PRO A 45 -20.94 -0.30 -7.78
C PRO A 45 -22.25 -0.85 -7.18
N HIS A 46 -23.19 -1.29 -8.03
CA HIS A 46 -24.47 -1.84 -7.60
C HIS A 46 -24.59 -3.37 -7.81
N ALA A 47 -23.51 -4.02 -8.29
CA ALA A 47 -23.55 -5.45 -8.49
C ALA A 47 -23.43 -6.19 -7.14
N PRO A 48 -24.10 -7.33 -6.94
CA PRO A 48 -23.91 -8.17 -5.77
C PRO A 48 -22.46 -8.64 -5.62
N VAL A 49 -22.01 -8.84 -4.38
CA VAL A 49 -20.62 -9.18 -4.07
C VAL A 49 -20.18 -10.49 -4.73
N ASP A 50 -21.02 -11.52 -4.71
CA ASP A 50 -20.76 -12.81 -5.36
C ASP A 50 -20.59 -12.69 -6.88
N VAL A 51 -21.35 -11.79 -7.53
CA VAL A 51 -21.19 -11.46 -8.94
C VAL A 51 -19.86 -10.77 -9.20
N LEU A 52 -19.44 -9.83 -8.32
CA LEU A 52 -18.16 -9.15 -8.44
C LEU A 52 -17.00 -10.11 -8.21
N GLN A 53 -17.07 -10.98 -7.21
CA GLN A 53 -16.09 -12.03 -6.96
C GLN A 53 -15.88 -12.92 -8.19
N LYS A 54 -16.99 -13.40 -8.78
CA LYS A 54 -16.92 -14.20 -10.01
C LYS A 54 -16.29 -13.43 -11.17
N ARG A 55 -16.67 -12.18 -11.40
CA ARG A 55 -16.10 -11.33 -12.46
C ARG A 55 -14.60 -11.12 -12.32
N VAL A 56 -14.12 -10.91 -11.09
CA VAL A 56 -12.69 -10.74 -10.82
C VAL A 56 -11.92 -12.02 -11.12
N VAL A 57 -12.45 -13.20 -10.71
CA VAL A 57 -11.85 -14.50 -11.06
C VAL A 57 -11.83 -14.71 -12.57
N ASP A 58 -12.97 -14.46 -13.26
CA ASP A 58 -13.07 -14.59 -14.71
C ASP A 58 -12.06 -13.68 -15.44
N GLN A 59 -11.90 -12.45 -14.94
CA GLN A 59 -10.95 -11.49 -15.47
C GLN A 59 -9.50 -11.94 -15.30
N ILE A 60 -9.11 -12.40 -14.10
CA ILE A 60 -7.76 -12.91 -13.84
C ILE A 60 -7.41 -14.02 -14.82
N VAL A 61 -8.29 -14.99 -14.97
CA VAL A 61 -8.08 -16.12 -15.89
C VAL A 61 -7.97 -15.66 -17.34
N HIS A 62 -8.83 -14.73 -17.76
CA HIS A 62 -8.81 -14.17 -19.11
C HIS A 62 -7.48 -13.45 -19.40
N GLU A 63 -7.11 -12.50 -18.55
CA GLU A 63 -5.92 -11.66 -18.75
C GLU A 63 -4.61 -12.49 -18.73
N VAL A 64 -4.54 -13.52 -17.87
CA VAL A 64 -3.39 -14.43 -17.82
C VAL A 64 -3.30 -15.24 -19.12
N ARG A 65 -4.41 -15.76 -19.65
CA ARG A 65 -4.42 -16.51 -20.91
C ARG A 65 -4.04 -15.65 -22.11
N GLU A 66 -4.53 -14.42 -22.17
CA GLU A 66 -4.21 -13.46 -23.23
C GLU A 66 -2.72 -13.07 -23.22
N LEU A 67 -2.14 -12.88 -22.04
CA LEU A 67 -0.73 -12.50 -21.94
C LEU A 67 0.23 -13.69 -22.14
N CYS A 68 -0.20 -14.91 -21.78
CA CYS A 68 0.58 -16.13 -21.81
C CYS A 68 -0.06 -17.19 -22.74
N PRO A 69 -0.08 -16.99 -24.06
CA PRO A 69 -0.70 -17.94 -24.99
C PRO A 69 0.10 -19.25 -25.17
N GLY A 70 1.29 -19.33 -24.58
CA GLY A 70 2.18 -20.48 -24.62
C GLY A 70 2.08 -21.39 -23.39
N SER A 71 3.17 -22.06 -23.04
CA SER A 71 3.24 -22.93 -21.86
C SER A 71 3.33 -22.11 -20.57
N LEU A 72 2.22 -21.97 -19.87
CA LEU A 72 2.18 -21.43 -18.50
C LEU A 72 2.54 -22.55 -17.52
N GLU A 73 3.46 -22.31 -16.59
CA GLU A 73 3.87 -23.28 -15.57
C GLU A 73 3.29 -22.99 -14.19
N ARG A 74 3.12 -21.71 -13.86
CA ARG A 74 2.58 -21.25 -12.56
C ARG A 74 2.12 -19.80 -12.60
N VAL A 75 1.25 -19.45 -11.64
CA VAL A 75 0.73 -18.08 -11.46
C VAL A 75 0.93 -17.63 -10.04
N GLY A 76 1.36 -16.38 -9.86
CA GLY A 76 1.36 -15.69 -8.58
C GLY A 76 0.37 -14.54 -8.58
N ILE A 77 -0.45 -14.43 -7.54
CA ILE A 77 -1.45 -13.38 -7.41
C ILE A 77 -1.19 -12.59 -6.13
N ALA A 78 -0.88 -11.31 -6.28
CA ALA A 78 -0.91 -10.31 -5.22
C ALA A 78 -2.31 -9.69 -5.17
N PHE A 79 -2.97 -9.75 -4.03
CA PHE A 79 -4.38 -9.37 -3.93
C PHE A 79 -4.62 -8.32 -2.83
N ALA A 80 -5.38 -7.26 -3.15
CA ALA A 80 -5.72 -6.18 -2.23
C ALA A 80 -6.79 -6.63 -1.22
N GLY A 81 -6.36 -7.26 -0.13
CA GLY A 81 -7.19 -7.75 0.96
C GLY A 81 -6.44 -8.77 1.83
N PRO A 82 -6.98 -9.14 3.00
CA PRO A 82 -6.42 -10.21 3.80
C PRO A 82 -6.50 -11.56 3.06
N VAL A 83 -5.37 -12.26 3.02
CA VAL A 83 -5.23 -13.57 2.38
C VAL A 83 -4.62 -14.54 3.38
N THR A 84 -5.25 -15.69 3.58
CA THR A 84 -4.77 -16.74 4.47
C THR A 84 -3.56 -17.49 3.88
N ALA A 85 -2.89 -18.29 4.68
CA ALA A 85 -1.70 -19.03 4.25
C ALA A 85 -1.98 -20.03 3.10
N ASP A 86 -3.22 -20.51 2.98
CA ASP A 86 -3.72 -21.40 1.93
C ASP A 86 -4.35 -20.67 0.73
N GLY A 87 -4.26 -19.32 0.70
CA GLY A 87 -4.68 -18.52 -0.45
C GLY A 87 -6.17 -18.15 -0.48
N LEU A 88 -6.87 -18.28 0.65
CA LEU A 88 -8.27 -17.83 0.79
C LEU A 88 -8.30 -16.32 1.01
N VAL A 89 -9.01 -15.57 0.17
CA VAL A 89 -9.26 -14.14 0.36
C VAL A 89 -10.46 -13.97 1.29
N THR A 90 -10.23 -13.46 2.50
CA THR A 90 -11.27 -13.37 3.54
C THR A 90 -12.12 -12.11 3.44
N ALA A 91 -11.58 -11.02 2.87
CA ALA A 91 -12.30 -9.77 2.61
C ALA A 91 -11.59 -8.96 1.52
N ALA A 92 -12.32 -8.15 0.76
CA ALA A 92 -11.74 -7.20 -0.17
C ALA A 92 -12.65 -5.97 -0.37
N PRO A 93 -12.78 -5.09 0.63
CA PRO A 93 -13.69 -3.94 0.57
C PRO A 93 -13.45 -3.02 -0.63
N THR A 94 -12.20 -2.91 -1.10
CA THR A 94 -11.82 -2.09 -2.25
C THR A 94 -12.09 -2.78 -3.59
N VAL A 95 -12.15 -4.12 -3.62
CA VAL A 95 -12.31 -4.90 -4.87
C VAL A 95 -13.78 -5.25 -5.13
N TRP A 96 -14.50 -5.76 -4.13
CA TRP A 96 -15.91 -6.15 -4.29
C TRP A 96 -16.85 -5.60 -3.21
N GLY A 97 -16.37 -4.74 -2.32
CA GLY A 97 -17.18 -4.17 -1.26
C GLY A 97 -17.17 -5.00 0.02
N GLU A 98 -18.01 -4.61 0.97
CA GLU A 98 -18.15 -5.32 2.24
C GLU A 98 -19.13 -6.50 2.13
N GLY A 99 -18.91 -7.49 2.97
CA GLY A 99 -19.70 -8.73 2.98
C GLY A 99 -19.22 -9.74 1.94
N GLY A 100 -20.03 -10.74 1.68
CA GLY A 100 -19.68 -11.88 0.85
C GLY A 100 -18.99 -13.00 1.65
N LEU A 101 -18.89 -14.16 1.04
CA LEU A 101 -18.17 -15.29 1.59
C LEU A 101 -16.67 -15.17 1.27
N PRO A 102 -15.80 -15.71 2.13
CA PRO A 102 -14.39 -15.86 1.77
C PRO A 102 -14.25 -16.59 0.42
N LEU A 103 -13.33 -16.11 -0.41
CA LEU A 103 -13.14 -16.61 -1.79
C LEU A 103 -11.88 -17.48 -1.86
N PRO A 104 -11.97 -18.77 -2.21
CA PRO A 104 -10.81 -19.64 -2.44
C PRO A 104 -10.18 -19.31 -3.81
N LEU A 105 -9.60 -18.09 -3.92
CA LEU A 105 -9.14 -17.53 -5.18
C LEU A 105 -8.07 -18.41 -5.83
N GLY A 106 -7.14 -18.93 -5.02
CA GLY A 106 -6.08 -19.81 -5.51
C GLY A 106 -6.65 -21.04 -6.21
N GLU A 107 -7.52 -21.79 -5.53
CA GLU A 107 -8.16 -23.00 -6.06
C GLU A 107 -8.98 -22.73 -7.33
N LEU A 108 -9.79 -21.66 -7.32
CA LEU A 108 -10.65 -21.31 -8.45
C LEU A 108 -9.86 -20.92 -9.71
N VAL A 109 -8.73 -20.27 -9.55
CA VAL A 109 -7.87 -19.90 -10.68
C VAL A 109 -7.03 -21.11 -11.13
N GLU A 110 -6.51 -21.92 -10.20
CA GLU A 110 -5.76 -23.14 -10.46
C GLU A 110 -6.62 -24.15 -11.25
N GLU A 111 -7.88 -24.38 -10.83
CA GLU A 111 -8.83 -25.25 -11.54
C GLU A 111 -9.01 -24.84 -13.01
N ARG A 112 -9.04 -23.54 -13.29
CA ARG A 112 -9.29 -23.01 -14.63
C ARG A 112 -8.03 -22.95 -15.51
N LEU A 113 -6.89 -22.62 -14.92
CA LEU A 113 -5.62 -22.49 -15.64
C LEU A 113 -4.85 -23.82 -15.72
N GLN A 114 -5.17 -24.80 -14.86
CA GLN A 114 -4.52 -26.12 -14.75
C GLN A 114 -3.01 -26.00 -14.46
N VAL A 115 -2.62 -24.99 -13.67
CA VAL A 115 -1.25 -24.77 -13.20
C VAL A 115 -1.28 -24.31 -11.74
N PRO A 116 -0.22 -24.57 -10.96
CA PRO A 116 -0.16 -24.12 -9.57
C PRO A 116 -0.33 -22.61 -9.42
N VAL A 117 -1.17 -22.22 -8.45
CA VAL A 117 -1.47 -20.81 -8.14
C VAL A 117 -1.08 -20.47 -6.70
N THR A 118 -0.32 -19.41 -6.53
CA THR A 118 0.01 -18.87 -5.20
C THR A 118 -0.66 -17.51 -5.05
N VAL A 119 -1.45 -17.34 -3.98
CA VAL A 119 -2.10 -16.07 -3.66
C VAL A 119 -1.53 -15.52 -2.36
N VAL A 120 -1.19 -14.23 -2.32
CA VAL A 120 -0.78 -13.52 -1.10
C VAL A 120 -1.39 -12.11 -1.10
N ASN A 121 -1.43 -11.48 0.06
CA ASN A 121 -1.79 -10.06 0.13
C ASN A 121 -0.78 -9.20 -0.67
N ASP A 122 -1.26 -8.14 -1.32
CA ASP A 122 -0.49 -7.23 -2.18
C ASP A 122 0.72 -6.59 -1.47
N LEU A 123 0.54 -6.17 -0.21
CA LEU A 123 1.62 -5.59 0.58
C LEU A 123 2.59 -6.66 1.11
N THR A 124 2.12 -7.89 1.32
CA THR A 124 2.99 -9.04 1.58
C THR A 124 3.90 -9.30 0.38
N ALA A 125 3.33 -9.34 -0.83
CA ALA A 125 4.13 -9.43 -2.04
C ALA A 125 5.13 -8.26 -2.15
N ALA A 126 4.67 -7.03 -1.95
CA ALA A 126 5.55 -5.85 -2.00
C ALA A 126 6.73 -5.95 -1.00
N ALA A 127 6.53 -6.49 0.21
CA ALA A 127 7.61 -6.68 1.18
C ALA A 127 8.67 -7.66 0.66
N TRP A 128 8.29 -8.71 -0.03
CA TRP A 128 9.22 -9.66 -0.63
C TRP A 128 10.15 -9.01 -1.67
N ARG A 129 9.71 -7.98 -2.38
CA ARG A 129 10.60 -7.21 -3.25
C ARG A 129 11.79 -6.64 -2.49
N TYR A 130 11.53 -6.06 -1.32
CA TYR A 130 12.55 -5.39 -0.52
C TYR A 130 13.47 -6.37 0.23
N SER A 131 13.08 -7.62 0.43
CA SER A 131 13.95 -8.66 0.99
C SER A 131 15.18 -8.95 0.11
N ALA A 132 15.18 -8.51 -1.15
CA ALA A 132 16.34 -8.59 -2.03
C ALA A 132 17.47 -7.60 -1.67
N VAL A 133 17.12 -6.48 -1.06
CA VAL A 133 18.06 -5.36 -0.81
C VAL A 133 18.23 -5.08 0.68
N GLU A 134 17.21 -5.28 1.50
CA GLU A 134 17.28 -5.14 2.95
C GLU A 134 17.84 -6.43 3.57
N ARG A 135 18.94 -6.32 4.29
CA ARG A 135 19.64 -7.47 4.92
C ARG A 135 19.20 -7.69 6.35
N GLU A 136 18.62 -6.69 6.98
CA GLU A 136 18.10 -6.71 8.33
C GLU A 136 16.58 -6.81 8.30
N PRO A 137 15.93 -7.24 9.42
CA PRO A 137 14.49 -7.13 9.54
C PRO A 137 14.03 -5.71 9.28
N PHE A 138 12.96 -5.57 8.49
CA PHE A 138 12.42 -4.26 8.11
C PHE A 138 10.89 -4.24 8.18
N CYS A 139 10.33 -3.05 8.27
CA CYS A 139 8.91 -2.80 8.12
C CYS A 139 8.67 -2.02 6.82
N LEU A 140 7.92 -2.60 5.91
CA LEU A 140 7.42 -1.90 4.73
C LEU A 140 6.13 -1.16 5.10
N TRP A 141 6.03 0.10 4.73
CA TRP A 141 4.84 0.94 4.87
C TRP A 141 4.38 1.39 3.50
N THR A 142 3.12 1.22 3.17
CA THR A 142 2.50 1.90 2.05
C THR A 142 1.70 3.09 2.56
N VAL A 143 1.94 4.27 1.97
CA VAL A 143 1.18 5.48 2.24
C VAL A 143 0.65 6.04 0.92
N SER A 144 -0.62 5.73 0.65
CA SER A 144 -1.35 6.11 -0.55
C SER A 144 -2.70 6.71 -0.13
N SER A 145 -3.83 6.29 -0.71
CA SER A 145 -5.17 6.64 -0.21
C SER A 145 -5.45 6.09 1.19
N GLY A 146 -4.77 5.03 1.60
CA GLY A 146 -4.75 4.43 2.92
C GLY A 146 -3.34 4.25 3.44
N ILE A 147 -3.19 3.60 4.61
CA ILE A 147 -1.93 3.14 5.18
C ILE A 147 -2.03 1.66 5.47
N GLY A 148 -1.01 0.91 5.04
CA GLY A 148 -0.77 -0.47 5.43
C GLY A 148 0.71 -0.67 5.78
N ASN A 149 1.02 -1.76 6.48
CA ASN A 149 2.41 -2.12 6.75
C ASN A 149 2.58 -3.63 6.79
N LYS A 150 3.79 -4.10 6.55
CA LYS A 150 4.20 -5.49 6.79
C LYS A 150 5.61 -5.51 7.36
N VAL A 151 5.81 -6.31 8.39
CA VAL A 151 7.13 -6.59 8.95
C VAL A 151 7.70 -7.81 8.26
N PHE A 152 8.89 -7.68 7.70
CA PHE A 152 9.65 -8.79 7.13
C PHE A 152 10.81 -9.14 8.06
N ARG A 153 10.87 -10.39 8.48
CA ARG A 153 11.94 -10.94 9.32
C ARG A 153 12.01 -12.46 9.19
N ASP A 154 13.15 -13.02 9.50
CA ASP A 154 13.36 -14.48 9.51
C ASP A 154 12.95 -15.18 8.18
N GLY A 155 13.21 -14.48 7.05
CA GLY A 155 12.91 -14.99 5.71
C GLY A 155 11.44 -14.91 5.29
N GLY A 156 10.59 -14.16 6.01
CA GLY A 156 9.18 -14.04 5.68
C GLY A 156 8.48 -12.80 6.24
N VAL A 157 7.25 -12.62 5.85
CA VAL A 157 6.37 -11.57 6.38
C VAL A 157 5.69 -12.07 7.65
N LEU A 158 5.74 -11.26 8.71
CA LEU A 158 5.09 -11.57 9.99
C LEU A 158 3.57 -11.37 9.87
N VAL A 159 2.86 -12.44 9.60
CA VAL A 159 1.40 -12.51 9.56
C VAL A 159 0.93 -13.81 10.20
N HIS A 160 -0.28 -13.79 10.79
CA HIS A 160 -0.92 -15.01 11.25
C HIS A 160 -1.37 -15.87 10.05
N PRO A 161 -1.46 -17.21 10.15
CA PRO A 161 -1.95 -18.07 9.07
C PRO A 161 -3.32 -17.66 8.52
N ASP A 162 -4.18 -17.05 9.33
CA ASP A 162 -5.49 -16.50 8.92
C ASP A 162 -5.37 -15.14 8.14
N GLY A 163 -4.17 -14.70 7.81
CA GLY A 163 -3.93 -13.48 7.05
C GLY A 163 -3.89 -12.19 7.89
N HIS A 164 -4.09 -12.26 9.21
CA HIS A 164 -4.05 -11.09 10.09
C HIS A 164 -2.61 -10.66 10.42
N GLY A 165 -2.39 -9.35 10.50
CA GLY A 165 -1.13 -8.72 10.86
C GLY A 165 -0.72 -7.60 9.91
N GLY A 166 -0.04 -6.59 10.46
CA GLY A 166 0.40 -5.43 9.67
C GLY A 166 -0.72 -4.47 9.31
N GLU A 167 -1.69 -4.29 10.18
CA GLU A 167 -2.85 -3.43 9.97
C GLU A 167 -2.75 -2.12 10.79
N MET A 168 -1.53 -1.56 10.92
CA MET A 168 -1.29 -0.32 11.66
C MET A 168 -2.06 0.89 11.10
N GLY A 169 -2.51 0.84 9.86
CA GLY A 169 -3.44 1.83 9.31
C GLY A 169 -4.75 1.95 10.09
N HIS A 170 -5.14 0.88 10.81
CA HIS A 170 -6.30 0.84 11.70
C HIS A 170 -5.96 1.00 13.19
N TRP A 171 -4.70 1.31 13.52
CA TRP A 171 -4.31 1.62 14.89
C TRP A 171 -4.88 2.98 15.31
N VAL A 172 -5.49 3.02 16.51
CA VAL A 172 -6.08 4.24 17.06
C VAL A 172 -4.96 5.18 17.53
N CYS A 173 -4.84 6.33 16.89
CA CYS A 173 -3.87 7.39 17.20
C CYS A 173 -4.51 8.62 17.84
N ASP A 174 -5.80 8.83 17.62
CA ASP A 174 -6.57 9.94 18.18
C ASP A 174 -7.84 9.39 18.83
N THR A 175 -7.98 9.60 20.14
CA THR A 175 -9.12 9.14 20.95
C THR A 175 -10.12 10.26 21.23
N SER A 176 -9.96 11.45 20.64
CA SER A 176 -10.89 12.56 20.81
C SER A 176 -12.25 12.27 20.17
N ALA A 177 -13.29 12.93 20.66
CA ALA A 177 -14.64 12.79 20.08
C ALA A 177 -14.71 13.33 18.64
N GLU A 178 -13.84 14.26 18.30
CA GLU A 178 -13.73 14.92 17.00
C GLU A 178 -12.77 14.20 16.05
N ALA A 179 -12.15 13.09 16.50
CA ALA A 179 -11.23 12.29 15.68
C ALA A 179 -11.85 11.92 14.33
N PRO A 180 -11.09 12.02 13.22
CA PRO A 180 -11.63 11.77 11.89
C PRO A 180 -12.08 10.32 11.71
N LEU A 181 -13.14 10.16 10.91
CA LEU A 181 -13.72 8.85 10.61
C LEU A 181 -12.83 8.08 9.61
N CYS A 182 -12.49 6.86 9.97
CA CYS A 182 -11.84 5.91 9.07
C CYS A 182 -12.87 5.25 8.15
N ASN A 183 -12.45 4.77 6.98
CA ASN A 183 -13.33 4.02 6.06
C ASN A 183 -13.90 2.73 6.65
N CYS A 184 -13.24 2.17 7.68
CA CYS A 184 -13.78 1.00 8.39
C CYS A 184 -14.90 1.34 9.41
N GLY A 185 -15.33 2.62 9.48
CA GLY A 185 -16.38 3.07 10.39
C GLY A 185 -15.88 3.53 11.78
N ALA A 186 -14.66 3.18 12.18
CA ALA A 186 -14.09 3.64 13.46
C ALA A 186 -13.42 5.02 13.33
N ARG A 187 -13.17 5.69 14.47
CA ARG A 187 -12.55 7.02 14.51
C ARG A 187 -11.09 6.98 14.96
N GLY A 188 -10.32 7.98 14.54
CA GLY A 188 -8.97 8.23 15.03
C GLY A 188 -7.92 7.24 14.58
N HIS A 189 -8.20 6.44 13.57
CA HIS A 189 -7.24 5.51 13.00
C HIS A 189 -6.13 6.24 12.23
N LEU A 190 -4.92 5.69 12.28
CA LEU A 190 -3.74 6.21 11.58
C LEU A 190 -4.03 6.53 10.10
N GLY A 191 -4.75 5.65 9.39
CA GLY A 191 -5.10 5.84 8.00
C GLY A 191 -6.00 7.05 7.75
N ALA A 192 -6.86 7.43 8.72
CA ALA A 192 -7.69 8.63 8.63
C ALA A 192 -6.90 9.93 8.91
N LEU A 193 -5.73 9.82 9.56
CA LEU A 193 -4.90 10.96 9.98
C LEU A 193 -3.73 11.20 9.04
N SER A 194 -3.05 10.12 8.58
CA SER A 194 -1.72 10.21 7.97
C SER A 194 -1.64 9.63 6.55
N SER A 195 -2.73 9.04 6.00
CA SER A 195 -2.78 8.69 4.59
C SER A 195 -2.96 9.94 3.70
N GLY A 196 -2.72 9.80 2.39
CA GLY A 196 -2.96 10.89 1.44
C GLY A 196 -4.39 11.44 1.50
N ARG A 197 -5.38 10.59 1.79
CA ARG A 197 -6.76 11.00 2.03
C ARG A 197 -6.89 11.76 3.37
N GLY A 198 -6.24 11.28 4.42
CA GLY A 198 -6.26 11.92 5.74
C GLY A 198 -5.59 13.30 5.71
N VAL A 199 -4.43 13.41 5.07
CA VAL A 199 -3.72 14.68 4.87
C VAL A 199 -4.56 15.66 4.05
N LEU A 200 -5.21 15.19 2.98
CA LEU A 200 -6.11 16.01 2.16
C LEU A 200 -7.31 16.52 2.98
N ALA A 201 -7.94 15.67 3.76
CA ALA A 201 -9.05 16.08 4.64
C ALA A 201 -8.59 17.10 5.69
N SER A 202 -7.41 16.89 6.29
CA SER A 202 -6.78 17.85 7.21
C SER A 202 -6.49 19.19 6.52
N ALA A 203 -5.98 19.18 5.28
CA ALA A 203 -5.70 20.40 4.52
C ALA A 203 -6.96 21.21 4.25
N ARG A 204 -8.04 20.58 3.82
CA ARG A 204 -9.34 21.23 3.60
C ARG A 204 -9.92 21.79 4.90
N GLY A 205 -9.87 21.00 5.98
CA GLY A 205 -10.33 21.43 7.31
C GLY A 205 -9.52 22.61 7.85
N GLU A 206 -8.20 22.60 7.70
CA GLU A 206 -7.34 23.69 8.15
C GLU A 206 -7.53 24.96 7.31
N ALA A 207 -7.70 24.84 6.00
CA ALA A 207 -8.02 25.95 5.12
C ALA A 207 -9.37 26.61 5.47
N ALA A 208 -10.38 25.80 5.83
CA ALA A 208 -11.68 26.32 6.28
C ALA A 208 -11.61 27.01 7.65
N ARG A 209 -10.78 26.50 8.57
CA ARG A 209 -10.59 27.09 9.93
C ARG A 209 -9.74 28.35 9.92
N ARG A 210 -8.80 28.47 8.97
CA ARG A 210 -7.82 29.56 8.87
C ARG A 210 -7.82 30.17 7.48
N PRO A 211 -8.95 30.78 7.04
CA PRO A 211 -9.13 31.22 5.65
C PRO A 211 -8.12 32.29 5.22
N GLU A 212 -7.71 33.19 6.11
CA GLU A 212 -6.73 34.23 5.82
C GLU A 212 -5.31 33.61 5.60
N ALA A 213 -4.92 32.66 6.47
CA ALA A 213 -3.63 31.96 6.32
C ALA A 213 -3.61 31.12 5.07
N PHE A 214 -4.71 30.45 4.72
CA PHE A 214 -4.85 29.72 3.46
C PHE A 214 -4.75 30.65 2.25
N ALA A 215 -5.51 31.75 2.24
CA ALA A 215 -5.51 32.70 1.12
C ALA A 215 -4.14 33.34 0.85
N SER A 216 -3.28 33.44 1.89
CA SER A 216 -1.92 33.99 1.77
C SER A 216 -0.85 32.93 1.59
N SER A 217 -1.23 31.65 1.45
CA SER A 217 -0.31 30.52 1.26
C SER A 217 -0.11 30.17 -0.21
N GLY A 218 0.99 29.46 -0.53
CA GLY A 218 1.21 28.89 -1.85
C GLY A 218 0.11 27.89 -2.26
N LEU A 219 -0.46 27.16 -1.30
CA LEU A 219 -1.61 26.28 -1.55
C LEU A 219 -2.87 27.05 -1.92
N GLY A 220 -3.11 28.19 -1.28
CA GLY A 220 -4.21 29.10 -1.62
C GLY A 220 -4.09 29.67 -3.03
N ASP A 221 -2.90 30.00 -3.47
CA ASP A 221 -2.64 30.43 -4.86
C ASP A 221 -2.94 29.34 -5.89
N LEU A 222 -2.66 28.08 -5.57
CA LEU A 222 -2.98 26.93 -6.42
C LEU A 222 -4.47 26.57 -6.41
N CYS A 223 -5.16 26.84 -5.29
CA CYS A 223 -6.54 26.40 -5.05
C CYS A 223 -7.50 27.59 -4.84
N ARG A 224 -7.50 28.54 -5.78
CA ARG A 224 -8.26 29.82 -5.70
C ARG A 224 -9.78 29.66 -5.58
N SER A 225 -10.32 28.50 -5.94
CA SER A 225 -11.76 28.21 -5.80
C SER A 225 -12.18 27.84 -4.38
N GLY A 226 -11.24 27.89 -3.41
CA GLY A 226 -11.48 27.64 -2.00
C GLY A 226 -11.05 26.26 -1.54
N PRO A 227 -11.27 25.93 -0.24
CA PRO A 227 -10.78 24.70 0.39
C PRO A 227 -11.19 23.40 -0.31
N ASP A 228 -12.37 23.34 -0.89
CA ASP A 228 -12.89 22.14 -1.57
C ASP A 228 -12.14 21.82 -2.89
N SER A 229 -11.46 22.82 -3.46
CA SER A 229 -10.63 22.63 -4.66
C SER A 229 -9.23 22.07 -4.35
N ILE A 230 -8.86 21.94 -3.07
CA ILE A 230 -7.59 21.33 -2.68
C ILE A 230 -7.62 19.84 -3.08
N ASP A 231 -6.58 19.40 -3.75
CA ASP A 231 -6.31 18.01 -4.09
C ASP A 231 -4.88 17.60 -3.71
N ASN A 232 -4.56 16.31 -3.79
CA ASN A 232 -3.23 15.82 -3.46
C ASN A 232 -2.13 16.38 -4.38
N PRO A 233 -2.31 16.50 -5.72
CA PRO A 233 -1.33 17.16 -6.58
C PRO A 233 -1.00 18.60 -6.18
N ALA A 234 -2.00 19.40 -5.87
CA ALA A 234 -1.79 20.79 -5.40
C ALA A 234 -1.03 20.83 -4.06
N LEU A 235 -1.42 19.96 -3.12
CA LEU A 235 -0.75 19.85 -1.84
C LEU A 235 0.71 19.42 -1.98
N VAL A 236 1.00 18.42 -2.81
CA VAL A 236 2.37 17.96 -3.11
C VAL A 236 3.18 19.10 -3.73
N THR A 237 2.62 19.83 -4.69
CA THR A 237 3.26 20.99 -5.33
C THR A 237 3.61 22.08 -4.31
N ALA A 238 2.68 22.42 -3.43
CA ALA A 238 2.90 23.42 -2.39
C ALA A 238 3.97 22.97 -1.36
N VAL A 239 3.98 21.68 -0.98
CA VAL A 239 5.02 21.11 -0.10
C VAL A 239 6.40 21.21 -0.76
N HIS A 240 6.52 20.87 -2.04
CA HIS A 240 7.78 20.98 -2.79
C HIS A 240 8.27 22.44 -2.91
N ALA A 241 7.34 23.39 -2.99
CA ALA A 241 7.65 24.81 -2.95
C ALA A 241 8.04 25.33 -1.53
N GLY A 242 7.97 24.49 -0.52
CA GLY A 242 8.26 24.85 0.87
C GLY A 242 7.18 25.71 1.51
N ASP A 243 5.93 25.69 1.00
CA ASP A 243 4.82 26.47 1.57
C ASP A 243 4.59 26.11 3.04
N PRO A 244 4.75 27.09 3.98
CA PRO A 244 4.66 26.79 5.42
C PRO A 244 3.30 26.24 5.86
N PHE A 245 2.22 26.64 5.19
CA PHE A 245 0.88 26.16 5.47
C PHE A 245 0.76 24.65 5.15
N SER A 246 1.17 24.23 3.97
CA SER A 246 1.15 22.83 3.52
C SER A 246 2.15 21.95 4.27
N VAL A 247 3.36 22.43 4.50
CA VAL A 247 4.39 21.73 5.28
C VAL A 247 3.93 21.51 6.72
N GLY A 248 3.28 22.50 7.34
CA GLY A 248 2.70 22.39 8.69
C GLY A 248 1.62 21.30 8.77
N ILE A 249 0.73 21.23 7.79
CA ILE A 249 -0.31 20.19 7.71
C ILE A 249 0.31 18.81 7.57
N LEU A 250 1.28 18.65 6.67
CA LEU A 250 1.97 17.39 6.47
C LEU A 250 2.73 16.95 7.73
N ARG A 251 3.44 17.86 8.39
CA ARG A 251 4.16 17.60 9.65
C ARG A 251 3.22 17.09 10.74
N ASN A 252 2.09 17.74 10.96
CA ASN A 252 1.10 17.32 11.95
C ASN A 252 0.59 15.90 11.67
N SER A 253 0.35 15.60 10.41
CA SER A 253 -0.06 14.27 9.97
C SER A 253 1.05 13.23 10.20
N LEU A 254 2.29 13.57 9.88
CA LEU A 254 3.46 12.67 10.04
C LEU A 254 3.81 12.41 11.51
N ALA A 255 3.41 13.27 12.45
CA ALA A 255 3.59 13.00 13.88
C ALA A 255 2.87 11.71 14.31
N HIS A 256 1.69 11.42 13.77
CA HIS A 256 0.98 10.16 14.04
C HIS A 256 1.67 8.95 13.40
N LEU A 257 2.17 9.10 12.18
CA LEU A 257 2.93 8.03 11.52
C LEU A 257 4.25 7.76 12.26
N ALA A 258 4.95 8.80 12.73
CA ALA A 258 6.15 8.65 13.54
C ALA A 258 5.87 7.85 14.82
N SER A 259 4.74 8.11 15.50
CA SER A 259 4.31 7.32 16.66
C SER A 259 4.08 5.86 16.30
N ALA A 260 3.48 5.58 15.14
CA ALA A 260 3.27 4.20 14.68
C ALA A 260 4.58 3.50 14.32
N VAL A 261 5.52 4.19 13.68
CA VAL A 261 6.89 3.70 13.41
C VAL A 261 7.61 3.38 14.71
N GLY A 262 7.55 4.30 15.68
CA GLY A 262 8.09 4.11 17.03
C GLY A 262 7.46 2.92 17.76
N ALA A 263 6.15 2.71 17.64
CA ALA A 263 5.45 1.56 18.22
C ALA A 263 5.92 0.23 17.61
N VAL A 264 6.08 0.17 16.27
CA VAL A 264 6.64 -1.02 15.60
C VAL A 264 8.08 -1.28 16.07
N PHE A 265 8.93 -0.25 16.11
CA PHE A 265 10.28 -0.38 16.63
C PHE A 265 10.28 -0.90 18.08
N THR A 266 9.51 -0.28 18.98
CA THR A 266 9.49 -0.62 20.41
C THR A 266 8.98 -2.04 20.65
N SER A 267 8.00 -2.53 19.86
CA SER A 267 7.40 -3.85 20.04
C SER A 267 8.17 -4.98 19.36
N THR A 268 8.88 -4.71 18.27
CA THR A 268 9.50 -5.75 17.43
C THR A 268 11.02 -5.64 17.34
N GLY A 269 11.62 -4.50 17.73
CA GLY A 269 13.04 -4.20 17.53
C GLY A 269 13.43 -3.87 16.09
N VAL A 270 12.46 -3.78 15.16
CA VAL A 270 12.73 -3.48 13.75
C VAL A 270 13.14 -2.02 13.59
N ARG A 271 14.35 -1.79 13.09
CA ARG A 271 14.94 -0.46 12.90
C ARG A 271 14.76 0.08 11.47
N ARG A 272 14.62 -0.80 10.49
CA ARG A 272 14.51 -0.40 9.07
C ARG A 272 13.06 -0.22 8.65
N HIS A 273 12.70 0.97 8.19
CA HIS A 273 11.35 1.31 7.73
C HIS A 273 11.43 1.83 6.30
N VAL A 274 10.86 1.07 5.37
CA VAL A 274 10.81 1.42 3.94
C VAL A 274 9.42 1.98 3.64
N ILE A 275 9.36 3.20 3.13
CA ILE A 275 8.10 3.89 2.81
C ILE A 275 7.86 3.83 1.31
N ILE A 276 6.73 3.27 0.91
CA ILE A 276 6.20 3.25 -0.45
C ILE A 276 4.81 3.87 -0.51
N GLY A 277 4.19 3.85 -1.67
CA GLY A 277 2.83 4.33 -1.89
C GLY A 277 2.78 5.69 -2.56
N GLY A 278 1.80 5.87 -3.42
CA GLY A 278 1.75 6.98 -4.36
C GLY A 278 1.79 8.36 -3.72
N PHE A 279 1.18 8.54 -2.54
CA PHE A 279 1.22 9.84 -1.84
C PHE A 279 2.61 10.13 -1.28
N ALA A 280 3.18 9.20 -0.51
CA ALA A 280 4.50 9.42 0.11
C ALA A 280 5.60 9.59 -0.93
N LEU A 281 5.60 8.77 -1.98
CA LEU A 281 6.59 8.85 -3.06
C LEU A 281 6.42 10.12 -3.91
N ALA A 282 5.19 10.60 -4.12
CA ALA A 282 4.97 11.88 -4.81
C ALA A 282 5.51 13.08 -4.01
N VAL A 283 5.40 13.08 -2.69
CA VAL A 283 6.05 14.08 -1.82
C VAL A 283 7.57 13.85 -1.76
N GLY A 284 8.02 12.60 -1.79
CA GLY A 284 9.42 12.22 -1.89
C GLY A 284 10.28 12.62 -0.69
N LYS A 285 11.46 13.19 -0.97
CA LYS A 285 12.44 13.58 0.07
C LYS A 285 11.85 14.43 1.20
N PRO A 286 11.02 15.47 0.95
CA PRO A 286 10.37 16.22 2.05
C PRO A 286 9.53 15.35 2.99
N TYR A 287 8.85 14.34 2.45
CA TYR A 287 8.07 13.40 3.27
C TYR A 287 8.98 12.63 4.24
N ARG A 288 10.04 12.02 3.70
CA ARG A 288 11.03 11.26 4.49
C ARG A 288 11.69 12.13 5.55
N ASP A 289 12.14 13.33 5.20
CA ASP A 289 12.86 14.21 6.11
C ASP A 289 11.96 14.69 7.25
N LEU A 290 10.74 15.09 6.96
CA LEU A 290 9.75 15.47 7.99
C LEU A 290 9.39 14.30 8.90
N LEU A 291 9.25 13.08 8.35
CA LEU A 291 8.99 11.90 9.18
C LEU A 291 10.15 11.60 10.13
N VAL A 292 11.40 11.71 9.64
CA VAL A 292 12.60 11.55 10.48
C VAL A 292 12.68 12.63 11.56
N GLU A 293 12.36 13.89 11.23
CA GLU A 293 12.31 14.97 12.22
C GLU A 293 11.29 14.68 13.32
N GLU A 294 10.07 14.25 12.95
CA GLU A 294 9.03 13.91 13.92
C GLU A 294 9.40 12.67 14.76
N LEU A 295 10.01 11.65 14.14
CA LEU A 295 10.49 10.48 14.87
C LEU A 295 11.62 10.85 15.85
N SER A 296 12.55 11.72 15.43
CA SER A 296 13.62 12.24 16.30
C SER A 296 13.07 13.08 17.46
N ARG A 297 12.04 13.88 17.21
CA ARG A 297 11.38 14.68 18.26
C ARG A 297 10.66 13.80 19.29
N GLN A 298 10.05 12.71 18.88
CA GLN A 298 9.40 11.74 19.77
C GLN A 298 10.42 10.85 20.50
N GLY A 299 11.55 10.57 19.83
CA GLY A 299 12.61 9.70 20.33
C GLY A 299 12.29 8.20 20.17
N CYS A 300 13.34 7.42 20.10
CA CYS A 300 13.29 5.96 20.14
C CYS A 300 14.22 5.48 21.27
N PHE A 301 13.70 4.71 22.21
CA PHE A 301 14.49 4.26 23.37
C PHE A 301 15.75 3.50 22.92
N GLY A 302 16.92 3.97 23.38
CA GLY A 302 18.21 3.35 23.07
C GLY A 302 18.75 3.62 21.66
N VAL A 303 18.17 4.58 20.93
CA VAL A 303 18.61 4.99 19.59
C VAL A 303 18.90 6.47 19.58
N ASP A 304 20.07 6.89 19.09
CA ASP A 304 20.42 8.29 18.96
C ASP A 304 19.81 8.94 17.71
N THR A 305 19.87 10.28 17.64
CA THR A 305 19.25 11.03 16.52
C THR A 305 19.90 10.75 15.17
N THR A 306 21.20 10.40 15.14
CA THR A 306 21.91 10.04 13.91
C THR A 306 21.43 8.69 13.40
N GLU A 307 21.27 7.71 14.28
CA GLU A 307 20.72 6.40 13.97
C GLU A 307 19.26 6.52 13.50
N ILE A 308 18.43 7.33 14.18
CA ILE A 308 17.03 7.60 13.76
C ILE A 308 17.00 8.13 12.32
N GLY A 309 17.94 9.00 11.94
CA GLY A 309 18.08 9.51 10.57
C GLY A 309 18.26 8.43 9.51
N THR A 310 18.75 7.25 9.89
CA THR A 310 18.95 6.10 8.98
C THR A 310 17.82 5.08 9.00
N MET A 311 16.89 5.17 9.97
CA MET A 311 15.81 4.20 10.12
C MET A 311 14.80 4.24 8.97
N VAL A 312 14.59 5.40 8.36
CA VAL A 312 13.55 5.62 7.35
C VAL A 312 14.17 5.83 5.97
N SER A 313 13.72 5.06 5.00
CA SER A 313 14.06 5.21 3.58
C SER A 313 12.80 5.23 2.71
N LEU A 314 12.88 5.89 1.55
CA LEU A 314 11.87 5.74 0.52
C LEU A 314 12.17 4.50 -0.31
N GLY A 315 11.13 3.81 -0.73
CA GLY A 315 11.26 2.69 -1.65
C GLY A 315 11.40 3.15 -3.11
N CYS A 316 11.31 2.20 -4.03
CA CYS A 316 11.40 2.49 -5.46
C CYS A 316 10.23 3.37 -5.91
N GLU A 317 10.49 4.23 -6.90
CA GLU A 317 9.46 5.14 -7.45
C GLU A 317 8.52 4.46 -8.46
N ASP A 318 8.90 3.25 -8.94
CA ASP A 318 8.02 2.49 -9.82
C ASP A 318 6.83 1.88 -9.05
N ASP A 319 5.77 1.56 -9.76
CA ASP A 319 4.54 0.98 -9.21
C ASP A 319 4.53 -0.57 -9.23
N ALA A 320 5.68 -1.21 -9.44
CA ALA A 320 5.77 -2.66 -9.65
C ALA A 320 6.05 -3.46 -8.37
N HIS A 321 5.87 -2.88 -7.18
CA HIS A 321 6.26 -3.49 -5.91
C HIS A 321 5.69 -4.91 -5.71
N SER A 322 4.38 -5.07 -5.85
CA SER A 322 3.69 -6.35 -5.68
C SER A 322 4.01 -7.35 -6.78
N LEU A 323 4.16 -6.91 -8.04
CA LEU A 323 4.52 -7.78 -9.16
C LEU A 323 5.93 -8.37 -9.00
N VAL A 324 6.91 -7.53 -8.68
CA VAL A 324 8.31 -7.97 -8.45
C VAL A 324 8.39 -8.89 -7.24
N GLY A 325 7.75 -8.51 -6.15
CA GLY A 325 7.75 -9.33 -4.94
C GLY A 325 7.02 -10.66 -5.11
N MET A 326 5.93 -10.68 -5.90
CA MET A 326 5.23 -11.93 -6.21
C MET A 326 6.10 -12.88 -7.04
N ALA A 327 6.84 -12.37 -8.02
CA ALA A 327 7.80 -13.16 -8.77
C ALA A 327 8.87 -13.77 -7.85
N ARG A 328 9.38 -12.97 -6.90
CA ARG A 328 10.34 -13.45 -5.92
C ARG A 328 9.79 -14.54 -5.01
N ILE A 329 8.53 -14.41 -4.54
CA ILE A 329 7.86 -15.47 -3.77
C ILE A 329 7.83 -16.78 -4.57
N LEU A 330 7.50 -16.70 -5.86
CA LEU A 330 7.45 -17.87 -6.72
C LEU A 330 8.84 -18.50 -6.93
N GLU A 331 9.91 -17.72 -6.89
CA GLU A 331 11.28 -18.23 -6.95
C GLU A 331 11.70 -18.96 -5.69
N GLU A 332 11.42 -18.41 -4.52
CA GLU A 332 11.78 -18.99 -3.21
C GLU A 332 10.98 -20.25 -2.85
N ARG A 333 9.80 -20.46 -3.46
CA ARG A 333 8.95 -21.64 -3.25
C ARG A 333 9.19 -22.76 -4.28
N ARG A 334 10.30 -22.71 -4.99
CA ARG A 334 10.74 -23.78 -5.91
C ARG A 334 11.30 -24.99 -5.15
#